data_5330eadd160e0f49c80de2ba126b4170
#
_entry.id   5330eadd160e0f49c80de2ba126b4170
#
_cell.length_a   1.000
_cell.length_b   1.000
_cell.length_c   1.000
_cell.angle_alpha   90.00
_cell.angle_beta   90.00
_cell.angle_gamma   90.00
#
_symmetry.space_group_name_H-M   'P 1'
#
loop_
_entity.id
_entity.type
_entity.pdbx_description
1 polymer ?
#
loop_
_entity_poly.entity_id
_entity_poly.type
_entity_poly.pdbx_seq_one_letter_code
_entity_poly.pdbx_strand_id
1 'polypeptide(L)'
;MAGSPASRVSSRALSQELDWNDERYQRTRTRLIESGVIKGVKGGPGGSLELLDGVQELASDDAADAGPSPIPAFISYSHADAKLKADLVKHLAPLNRLNLVSHWDDGEIRPGEQWEKAIVDRMASAKLVLLLISSDFIASDFCYERELTEALRRDKANEARVLPVILRPCLWHELPFGKLQATPYEGRAITTWPSADEALTDVAKAVREAAQVLRDGHA
;
A
#
# COMPACT_ATOMS: atom_id res chain seq x y z
N MET A 1 -10.88 -32.08 36.01
CA MET A 1 -10.99 -31.12 34.91
C MET A 1 -9.61 -30.56 34.69
N ALA A 2 -8.91 -31.01 33.65
CA ALA A 2 -7.57 -30.56 33.32
C ALA A 2 -7.71 -29.29 32.45
N GLY A 3 -7.28 -28.15 32.98
CA GLY A 3 -7.20 -26.90 32.20
C GLY A 3 -6.19 -27.07 31.08
N SER A 4 -6.57 -26.68 29.86
CA SER A 4 -5.67 -26.60 28.71
C SER A 4 -4.46 -25.71 29.07
N PRO A 5 -3.22 -26.08 28.70
CA PRO A 5 -2.06 -25.27 28.98
C PRO A 5 -2.17 -23.95 28.22
N ALA A 6 -2.10 -22.83 28.94
CA ALA A 6 -2.02 -21.51 28.35
C ALA A 6 -0.85 -21.45 27.35
N SER A 7 -1.14 -21.08 26.09
CA SER A 7 -0.12 -21.00 25.04
C SER A 7 0.82 -19.84 25.34
N ARG A 8 2.08 -20.14 25.66
CA ARG A 8 3.14 -19.16 25.86
C ARG A 8 3.92 -18.97 24.56
N VAL A 9 4.02 -17.75 24.12
CA VAL A 9 4.80 -17.37 22.92
C VAL A 9 5.86 -16.34 23.30
N SER A 10 7.09 -16.52 22.80
CA SER A 10 8.16 -15.55 23.08
C SER A 10 7.92 -14.26 22.29
N SER A 11 8.15 -13.11 22.94
CA SER A 11 8.02 -11.78 22.33
C SER A 11 8.82 -11.64 21.02
N ARG A 12 9.99 -12.28 20.96
CA ARG A 12 10.85 -12.24 19.78
C ARG A 12 10.30 -13.08 18.62
N ALA A 13 9.71 -14.23 18.91
CA ALA A 13 9.08 -15.06 17.89
C ALA A 13 7.87 -14.37 17.27
N LEU A 14 7.03 -13.73 18.09
CA LEU A 14 5.86 -12.97 17.61
C LEU A 14 6.24 -11.77 16.73
N SER A 15 7.25 -10.98 17.10
CA SER A 15 7.66 -9.83 16.28
C SER A 15 8.26 -10.26 14.94
N GLN A 16 8.96 -11.41 14.89
CA GLN A 16 9.49 -11.98 13.65
C GLN A 16 8.41 -12.60 12.77
N GLU A 17 7.45 -13.31 13.36
CA GLU A 17 6.36 -13.97 12.63
C GLU A 17 5.36 -12.95 12.05
N LEU A 18 5.17 -11.80 12.71
CA LEU A 18 4.27 -10.72 12.28
C LEU A 18 4.98 -9.67 11.43
N ASP A 19 6.29 -9.79 11.20
CA ASP A 19 7.13 -8.81 10.48
C ASP A 19 6.91 -7.36 10.97
N TRP A 20 6.76 -7.19 12.28
CA TRP A 20 6.53 -5.89 12.89
C TRP A 20 7.85 -5.24 13.31
N ASN A 21 8.00 -3.93 13.07
CA ASN A 21 9.07 -3.17 13.66
C ASN A 21 8.88 -3.05 15.19
N ASP A 22 9.97 -2.81 15.91
CA ASP A 22 9.97 -2.74 17.38
C ASP A 22 8.95 -1.75 17.94
N GLU A 23 8.75 -0.60 17.31
CA GLU A 23 7.83 0.44 17.78
C GLU A 23 6.36 -0.03 17.70
N ARG A 24 5.96 -0.64 16.58
CA ARG A 24 4.63 -1.20 16.39
C ARG A 24 4.39 -2.35 17.38
N TYR A 25 5.38 -3.22 17.53
CA TYR A 25 5.32 -4.32 18.48
C TYR A 25 5.11 -3.82 19.92
N GLN A 26 5.90 -2.84 20.39
CA GLN A 26 5.81 -2.31 21.75
C GLN A 26 4.46 -1.60 22.00
N ARG A 27 3.95 -0.82 21.06
CA ARG A 27 2.63 -0.18 21.18
C ARG A 27 1.52 -1.21 21.34
N THR A 28 1.48 -2.21 20.46
CA THR A 28 0.44 -3.25 20.50
C THR A 28 0.54 -4.08 21.77
N ARG A 29 1.77 -4.45 22.18
CA ARG A 29 2.01 -5.18 23.42
C ARG A 29 1.50 -4.41 24.66
N THR A 30 1.82 -3.13 24.76
CA THR A 30 1.37 -2.28 25.88
C THR A 30 -0.15 -2.22 25.92
N ARG A 31 -0.80 -1.98 24.77
CA ARG A 31 -2.26 -1.93 24.67
C ARG A 31 -2.93 -3.25 25.10
N LEU A 32 -2.39 -4.38 24.65
CA LEU A 32 -2.92 -5.69 25.02
C LEU A 32 -2.72 -6.04 26.49
N ILE A 33 -1.67 -5.55 27.14
CA ILE A 33 -1.46 -5.71 28.59
C ILE A 33 -2.44 -4.80 29.36
N GLU A 34 -2.61 -3.55 28.92
CA GLU A 34 -3.54 -2.58 29.55
C GLU A 34 -5.00 -3.02 29.43
N SER A 35 -5.38 -3.65 28.30
CA SER A 35 -6.71 -4.22 28.10
C SER A 35 -6.93 -5.56 28.82
N GLY A 36 -5.92 -6.12 29.49
CA GLY A 36 -6.03 -7.37 30.22
C GLY A 36 -6.11 -8.64 29.35
N VAL A 37 -5.81 -8.53 28.06
CA VAL A 37 -5.84 -9.63 27.10
C VAL A 37 -4.63 -10.55 27.23
N ILE A 38 -3.46 -9.97 27.51
CA ILE A 38 -2.22 -10.70 27.71
C ILE A 38 -1.53 -10.30 29.01
N LYS A 39 -0.76 -11.22 29.57
CA LYS A 39 0.09 -10.96 30.73
C LYS A 39 1.55 -11.15 30.35
N GLY A 40 2.39 -10.16 30.71
CA GLY A 40 3.83 -10.28 30.57
C GLY A 40 4.39 -11.25 31.63
N VAL A 41 5.10 -12.29 31.18
CA VAL A 41 5.76 -13.25 32.08
C VAL A 41 7.26 -12.99 32.06
N LYS A 42 7.89 -12.86 33.24
CA LYS A 42 9.35 -12.75 33.38
C LYS A 42 10.02 -14.07 32.96
N GLY A 43 10.89 -14.01 31.94
CA GLY A 43 11.70 -15.18 31.54
C GLY A 43 12.55 -14.87 30.32
N GLY A 44 13.88 -14.82 30.47
CA GLY A 44 14.87 -14.68 29.42
C GLY A 44 14.96 -13.30 28.70
N PRO A 45 15.95 -13.12 27.82
CA PRO A 45 16.05 -11.88 27.02
C PRO A 45 14.85 -11.74 26.08
N GLY A 46 13.97 -10.78 26.37
CA GLY A 46 12.79 -10.45 25.57
C GLY A 46 11.43 -10.77 26.22
N GLY A 47 11.38 -11.53 27.32
CA GLY A 47 10.14 -11.89 28.01
C GLY A 47 9.21 -12.81 27.20
N SER A 48 8.20 -13.37 27.83
CA SER A 48 7.14 -14.16 27.18
C SER A 48 5.79 -13.51 27.43
N LEU A 49 4.82 -13.78 26.57
CA LEU A 49 3.45 -13.33 26.69
C LEU A 49 2.55 -14.55 26.93
N GLU A 50 1.58 -14.41 27.80
CA GLU A 50 0.60 -15.45 28.12
C GLU A 50 -0.79 -14.86 27.86
N LEU A 51 -1.58 -15.55 27.05
CA LEU A 51 -2.99 -15.22 26.82
C LEU A 51 -3.79 -15.54 28.10
N LEU A 52 -4.63 -14.60 28.52
CA LEU A 52 -5.56 -14.82 29.62
C LEU A 52 -6.83 -15.49 29.09
N ASP A 53 -7.37 -16.47 29.83
CA ASP A 53 -8.60 -17.16 29.45
C ASP A 53 -9.77 -16.19 29.33
N GLY A 54 -10.50 -16.23 28.23
CA GLY A 54 -11.66 -15.37 27.94
C GLY A 54 -11.56 -14.56 26.65
N VAL A 55 -10.49 -14.68 25.88
CA VAL A 55 -10.20 -13.85 24.70
C VAL A 55 -10.98 -14.23 23.43
N GLN A 56 -11.83 -15.25 23.46
CA GLN A 56 -12.59 -15.70 22.29
C GLN A 56 -13.64 -14.67 21.78
N GLU A 57 -13.97 -13.66 22.60
CA GLU A 57 -14.99 -12.66 22.29
C GLU A 57 -14.40 -11.31 21.78
N LEU A 58 -13.08 -11.08 21.93
CA LEU A 58 -12.46 -9.80 21.55
C LEU A 58 -12.07 -9.68 20.08
N ALA A 59 -12.16 -10.77 19.32
CA ALA A 59 -11.87 -10.74 17.88
C ALA A 59 -12.96 -10.03 17.06
N SER A 60 -14.12 -9.72 17.65
CA SER A 60 -15.24 -9.06 16.98
C SER A 60 -15.36 -7.56 17.26
N ASP A 61 -14.78 -7.04 18.36
CA ASP A 61 -14.93 -5.63 18.73
C ASP A 61 -13.81 -4.72 18.19
N ASP A 62 -12.64 -5.26 17.83
CA ASP A 62 -11.57 -4.48 17.18
C ASP A 62 -11.91 -4.05 15.73
N ALA A 63 -12.98 -4.58 15.15
CA ALA A 63 -13.49 -4.12 13.86
C ALA A 63 -14.26 -2.79 13.95
N ALA A 64 -14.69 -2.37 15.14
CA ALA A 64 -15.51 -1.18 15.33
C ALA A 64 -14.69 0.11 15.58
N ASP A 65 -13.42 0.00 15.99
CA ASP A 65 -12.52 1.16 16.25
C ASP A 65 -11.34 1.23 15.25
N ALA A 66 -11.27 0.35 14.29
CA ALA A 66 -10.42 0.52 13.12
C ALA A 66 -11.07 1.59 12.24
N GLY A 67 -10.53 2.80 12.27
CA GLY A 67 -10.91 3.84 11.30
C GLY A 67 -10.95 3.29 9.87
N PRO A 68 -11.51 4.00 8.89
CA PRO A 68 -11.73 3.48 7.55
C PRO A 68 -10.44 2.85 6.99
N SER A 69 -10.59 1.65 6.40
CA SER A 69 -9.46 0.92 5.81
C SER A 69 -8.73 1.78 4.77
N PRO A 70 -7.41 1.66 4.63
CA PRO A 70 -6.66 2.40 3.64
C PRO A 70 -7.11 2.01 2.23
N ILE A 71 -7.12 2.96 1.31
CA ILE A 71 -7.41 2.71 -0.11
C ILE A 71 -6.26 1.90 -0.71
N PRO A 72 -6.51 0.67 -1.21
CA PRO A 72 -5.48 -0.12 -1.84
C PRO A 72 -5.08 0.49 -3.19
N ALA A 73 -3.80 0.84 -3.33
CA ALA A 73 -3.24 1.42 -4.53
C ALA A 73 -2.21 0.47 -5.17
N PHE A 74 -2.27 0.32 -6.47
CA PHE A 74 -1.30 -0.41 -7.28
C PHE A 74 -0.43 0.57 -8.06
N ILE A 75 0.89 0.35 -8.09
CA ILE A 75 1.86 1.16 -8.84
C ILE A 75 2.38 0.34 -10.02
N SER A 76 1.96 0.72 -11.22
CA SER A 76 2.46 0.16 -12.49
C SER A 76 3.56 1.05 -13.04
N TYR A 77 4.73 0.47 -13.33
CA TYR A 77 5.91 1.19 -13.78
C TYR A 77 6.84 0.32 -14.61
N SER A 78 7.70 0.92 -15.43
CA SER A 78 8.82 0.22 -16.07
C SER A 78 10.01 0.09 -15.11
N HIS A 79 10.64 -1.09 -15.05
CA HIS A 79 11.85 -1.30 -14.22
C HIS A 79 12.97 -0.28 -14.50
N ALA A 80 13.04 0.28 -15.71
CA ALA A 80 13.96 1.37 -16.04
C ALA A 80 13.72 2.63 -15.17
N ASP A 81 12.51 2.80 -14.62
CA ASP A 81 12.11 3.94 -13.79
C ASP A 81 12.13 3.63 -12.27
N ALA A 82 12.73 2.51 -11.86
CA ALA A 82 12.72 2.05 -10.46
C ALA A 82 13.20 3.11 -9.46
N LYS A 83 14.15 3.96 -9.84
CA LYS A 83 14.63 5.06 -8.98
C LYS A 83 13.56 6.12 -8.75
N LEU A 84 12.88 6.57 -9.81
CA LEU A 84 11.81 7.56 -9.71
C LEU A 84 10.61 7.00 -8.93
N LYS A 85 10.28 5.71 -9.13
CA LYS A 85 9.26 5.01 -8.34
C LYS A 85 9.64 4.99 -6.86
N ALA A 86 10.87 4.65 -6.51
CA ALA A 86 11.32 4.62 -5.12
C ALA A 86 11.25 6.02 -4.45
N ASP A 87 11.57 7.07 -5.18
CA ASP A 87 11.45 8.44 -4.68
C ASP A 87 9.96 8.84 -4.50
N LEU A 88 9.07 8.47 -5.41
CA LEU A 88 7.62 8.64 -5.23
C LEU A 88 7.10 7.93 -3.98
N VAL A 89 7.47 6.68 -3.77
CA VAL A 89 7.06 5.89 -2.58
C VAL A 89 7.42 6.60 -1.28
N LYS A 90 8.60 7.26 -1.21
CA LYS A 90 8.97 8.08 -0.03
C LYS A 90 8.00 9.25 0.19
N HIS A 91 7.54 9.90 -0.88
CA HIS A 91 6.57 11.00 -0.81
C HIS A 91 5.15 10.53 -0.48
N LEU A 92 4.82 9.26 -0.77
CA LEU A 92 3.56 8.64 -0.37
C LEU A 92 3.57 8.13 1.08
N ALA A 93 4.73 8.00 1.72
CA ALA A 93 4.84 7.49 3.10
C ALA A 93 3.95 8.22 4.13
N PRO A 94 3.74 9.55 4.08
CA PRO A 94 2.78 10.23 4.97
C PRO A 94 1.35 9.71 4.81
N LEU A 95 0.90 9.41 3.58
CA LEU A 95 -0.45 8.90 3.32
C LEU A 95 -0.64 7.49 3.88
N ASN A 96 0.41 6.67 3.82
CA ASN A 96 0.42 5.35 4.43
C ASN A 96 0.35 5.46 5.97
N ARG A 97 1.16 6.33 6.57
CA ARG A 97 1.16 6.56 8.03
C ARG A 97 -0.19 7.08 8.55
N LEU A 98 -0.91 7.85 7.74
CA LEU A 98 -2.26 8.35 8.03
C LEU A 98 -3.35 7.32 7.75
N ASN A 99 -2.99 6.08 7.39
CA ASN A 99 -3.92 5.02 7.01
C ASN A 99 -4.90 5.43 5.90
N LEU A 100 -4.45 6.31 4.99
CA LEU A 100 -5.27 6.79 3.88
C LEU A 100 -5.10 5.91 2.63
N VAL A 101 -3.85 5.52 2.34
CA VAL A 101 -3.49 4.69 1.18
C VAL A 101 -2.56 3.57 1.64
N SER A 102 -2.80 2.36 1.16
CA SER A 102 -1.81 1.28 1.15
C SER A 102 -1.37 1.07 -0.29
N HIS A 103 -0.07 1.12 -0.59
CA HIS A 103 0.42 0.89 -1.95
C HIS A 103 1.16 -0.43 -2.05
N TRP A 104 1.13 -1.01 -3.24
CA TRP A 104 1.85 -2.21 -3.62
C TRP A 104 2.44 -2.06 -5.02
N ASP A 105 3.62 -2.61 -5.22
CA ASP A 105 4.28 -2.74 -6.52
C ASP A 105 4.96 -4.12 -6.65
N ASP A 106 5.47 -4.44 -7.83
CA ASP A 106 6.10 -5.74 -8.13
C ASP A 106 7.37 -6.02 -7.33
N GLY A 107 8.00 -5.01 -6.74
CA GLY A 107 9.15 -5.17 -5.83
C GLY A 107 8.80 -5.88 -4.51
N GLU A 108 7.50 -6.03 -4.19
CA GLU A 108 7.01 -6.74 -3.00
C GLU A 108 6.71 -8.22 -3.26
N ILE A 109 6.92 -8.72 -4.48
CA ILE A 109 6.73 -10.13 -4.82
C ILE A 109 7.83 -10.98 -4.17
N ARG A 110 7.41 -11.97 -3.40
CA ARG A 110 8.35 -12.84 -2.68
C ARG A 110 8.99 -13.88 -3.60
N PRO A 111 10.22 -14.31 -3.32
CA PRO A 111 10.82 -15.43 -4.02
C PRO A 111 9.93 -16.68 -3.94
N GLY A 112 9.61 -17.27 -5.10
CA GLY A 112 8.73 -18.44 -5.22
C GLY A 112 7.26 -18.14 -5.50
N GLU A 113 6.82 -16.88 -5.45
CA GLU A 113 5.49 -16.49 -5.93
C GLU A 113 5.46 -16.48 -7.47
N GLN A 114 4.28 -16.78 -8.04
CA GLN A 114 4.07 -16.64 -9.48
C GLN A 114 3.88 -15.14 -9.80
N TRP A 115 4.92 -14.53 -10.34
CA TRP A 115 5.03 -13.08 -10.57
C TRP A 115 3.81 -12.50 -11.33
N GLU A 116 3.44 -13.08 -12.48
CA GLU A 116 2.29 -12.60 -13.25
C GLU A 116 0.98 -12.69 -12.49
N LYS A 117 0.76 -13.79 -11.75
CA LYS A 117 -0.45 -13.97 -10.95
C LYS A 117 -0.53 -12.97 -9.82
N ALA A 118 0.57 -12.73 -9.11
CA ALA A 118 0.62 -11.76 -8.01
C ALA A 118 0.26 -10.34 -8.49
N ILE A 119 0.76 -9.92 -9.64
CA ILE A 119 0.43 -8.63 -10.24
C ILE A 119 -1.06 -8.54 -10.57
N VAL A 120 -1.61 -9.56 -11.26
CA VAL A 120 -3.04 -9.59 -11.65
C VAL A 120 -3.95 -9.53 -10.42
N ASP A 121 -3.67 -10.33 -9.39
CA ASP A 121 -4.47 -10.38 -8.17
C ASP A 121 -4.43 -9.04 -7.41
N ARG A 122 -3.26 -8.41 -7.32
CA ARG A 122 -3.08 -7.11 -6.67
C ARG A 122 -3.73 -5.98 -7.43
N MET A 123 -3.59 -5.97 -8.74
CA MET A 123 -4.28 -5.00 -9.60
C MET A 123 -5.79 -5.16 -9.49
N ALA A 124 -6.31 -6.39 -9.47
CA ALA A 124 -7.74 -6.66 -9.33
C ALA A 124 -8.33 -6.15 -8.01
N SER A 125 -7.54 -6.15 -6.93
CA SER A 125 -7.95 -5.63 -5.61
C SER A 125 -7.76 -4.13 -5.43
N ALA A 126 -6.93 -3.47 -6.26
CA ALA A 126 -6.64 -2.05 -6.14
C ALA A 126 -7.88 -1.19 -6.43
N LYS A 127 -8.06 -0.12 -5.67
CA LYS A 127 -9.05 0.93 -5.90
C LYS A 127 -8.45 2.17 -6.55
N LEU A 128 -7.14 2.33 -6.45
CA LEU A 128 -6.38 3.39 -7.10
C LEU A 128 -5.22 2.75 -7.87
N VAL A 129 -5.05 3.11 -9.15
CA VAL A 129 -3.98 2.61 -10.00
C VAL A 129 -3.12 3.80 -10.44
N LEU A 130 -1.86 3.83 -10.01
CA LEU A 130 -0.88 4.83 -10.43
C LEU A 130 -0.11 4.27 -11.64
N LEU A 131 -0.25 4.94 -12.79
CA LEU A 131 0.50 4.59 -14.01
C LEU A 131 1.71 5.53 -14.12
N LEU A 132 2.92 5.03 -13.89
CA LEU A 132 4.13 5.82 -13.97
C LEU A 132 4.63 5.90 -15.41
N ILE A 133 4.23 6.97 -16.09
CA ILE A 133 4.38 7.13 -17.53
C ILE A 133 5.77 7.65 -17.91
N SER A 134 6.43 6.91 -18.79
CA SER A 134 7.70 7.24 -19.43
C SER A 134 7.79 6.61 -20.82
N SER A 135 8.81 6.93 -21.59
CA SER A 135 9.08 6.24 -22.86
C SER A 135 9.31 4.73 -22.66
N ASP A 136 9.98 4.34 -21.56
CA ASP A 136 10.22 2.92 -21.26
C ASP A 136 8.96 2.20 -20.80
N PHE A 137 8.06 2.88 -20.08
CA PHE A 137 6.75 2.35 -19.75
C PHE A 137 5.93 2.07 -21.01
N ILE A 138 5.89 3.03 -21.93
CA ILE A 138 5.14 2.93 -23.20
C ILE A 138 5.73 1.83 -24.10
N ALA A 139 7.05 1.66 -24.09
CA ALA A 139 7.75 0.63 -24.88
C ALA A 139 7.68 -0.77 -24.26
N SER A 140 7.19 -0.92 -23.04
CA SER A 140 7.08 -2.20 -22.36
C SER A 140 5.77 -2.90 -22.74
N ASP A 141 5.84 -3.99 -23.48
CA ASP A 141 4.67 -4.79 -23.87
C ASP A 141 3.86 -5.27 -22.65
N PHE A 142 4.55 -5.65 -21.56
CA PHE A 142 3.92 -6.13 -20.34
C PHE A 142 3.11 -5.04 -19.64
N CYS A 143 3.72 -3.87 -19.38
CA CYS A 143 3.04 -2.76 -18.71
C CYS A 143 1.91 -2.19 -19.56
N TYR A 144 2.11 -2.14 -20.90
CA TYR A 144 1.17 -1.50 -21.80
C TYR A 144 -0.04 -2.40 -22.13
N GLU A 145 0.18 -3.68 -22.46
CA GLU A 145 -0.90 -4.53 -22.97
C GLU A 145 -1.82 -5.07 -21.86
N ARG A 146 -1.27 -5.54 -20.75
CA ARG A 146 -2.05 -6.19 -19.70
C ARG A 146 -2.49 -5.23 -18.60
N GLU A 147 -1.53 -4.54 -17.98
CA GLU A 147 -1.83 -3.69 -16.82
C GLU A 147 -2.64 -2.47 -17.22
N LEU A 148 -2.23 -1.78 -18.28
CA LEU A 148 -2.91 -0.57 -18.75
C LEU A 148 -4.34 -0.87 -19.22
N THR A 149 -4.52 -1.92 -20.03
CA THR A 149 -5.85 -2.27 -20.58
C THR A 149 -6.83 -2.60 -19.47
N GLU A 150 -6.42 -3.40 -18.49
CA GLU A 150 -7.27 -3.76 -17.34
C GLU A 150 -7.52 -2.56 -16.42
N ALA A 151 -6.52 -1.72 -16.15
CA ALA A 151 -6.69 -0.52 -15.37
C ALA A 151 -7.74 0.42 -15.99
N LEU A 152 -7.63 0.68 -17.29
CA LEU A 152 -8.57 1.55 -18.00
C LEU A 152 -9.98 0.93 -18.12
N ARG A 153 -10.10 -0.39 -18.24
CA ARG A 153 -11.38 -1.08 -18.18
C ARG A 153 -12.07 -0.83 -16.84
N ARG A 154 -11.33 -0.99 -15.76
CA ARG A 154 -11.84 -0.81 -14.39
C ARG A 154 -12.18 0.64 -14.08
N ASP A 155 -11.39 1.59 -14.57
CA ASP A 155 -11.69 3.02 -14.45
C ASP A 155 -13.02 3.39 -15.12
N LYS A 156 -13.24 2.91 -16.35
CA LYS A 156 -14.51 3.10 -17.07
C LYS A 156 -15.71 2.45 -16.39
N ALA A 157 -15.49 1.35 -15.66
CA ALA A 157 -16.50 0.65 -14.91
C ALA A 157 -16.71 1.22 -13.49
N ASN A 158 -15.99 2.29 -13.11
CA ASN A 158 -15.94 2.85 -11.75
C ASN A 158 -15.56 1.81 -10.67
N GLU A 159 -14.80 0.77 -11.04
CA GLU A 159 -14.28 -0.25 -10.13
C GLU A 159 -12.99 0.21 -9.44
N ALA A 160 -12.20 1.01 -10.15
CA ALA A 160 -10.96 1.63 -9.67
C ALA A 160 -10.77 3.00 -10.33
N ARG A 161 -9.93 3.84 -9.76
CA ARG A 161 -9.52 5.12 -10.35
C ARG A 161 -8.10 5.03 -10.89
N VAL A 162 -7.90 5.44 -12.14
CA VAL A 162 -6.57 5.50 -12.77
C VAL A 162 -6.03 6.91 -12.68
N LEU A 163 -4.78 7.04 -12.19
CA LEU A 163 -4.06 8.31 -12.08
C LEU A 163 -2.75 8.21 -12.87
N PRO A 164 -2.66 8.81 -14.07
CA PRO A 164 -1.41 8.90 -14.82
C PRO A 164 -0.42 9.84 -14.12
N VAL A 165 0.80 9.35 -13.88
CA VAL A 165 1.92 10.09 -13.28
C VAL A 165 3.01 10.23 -14.33
N ILE A 166 3.25 11.43 -14.83
CA ILE A 166 4.22 11.63 -15.90
C ILE A 166 5.63 11.75 -15.30
N LEU A 167 6.42 10.69 -15.42
CA LEU A 167 7.79 10.66 -14.90
C LEU A 167 8.76 11.45 -15.77
N ARG A 168 8.75 11.16 -17.08
CA ARG A 168 9.67 11.72 -18.07
C ARG A 168 8.91 12.19 -19.31
N PRO A 169 9.40 13.20 -20.05
CA PRO A 169 8.77 13.65 -21.28
C PRO A 169 8.64 12.50 -22.29
N CYS A 170 7.42 12.28 -22.79
CA CYS A 170 7.11 11.28 -23.81
C CYS A 170 5.79 11.65 -24.52
N LEU A 171 5.49 10.99 -25.63
CA LEU A 171 4.24 11.19 -26.40
C LEU A 171 3.10 10.39 -25.78
N TRP A 172 2.53 10.87 -24.68
CA TRP A 172 1.50 10.17 -23.94
C TRP A 172 0.06 10.64 -24.23
N HIS A 173 -0.11 11.87 -24.73
CA HIS A 173 -1.44 12.49 -24.93
C HIS A 173 -2.32 11.76 -25.95
N GLU A 174 -1.72 11.10 -26.93
CA GLU A 174 -2.42 10.37 -27.99
C GLU A 174 -2.80 8.92 -27.57
N LEU A 175 -2.32 8.50 -26.40
CA LEU A 175 -2.55 7.15 -25.90
C LEU A 175 -3.91 7.02 -25.19
N PRO A 176 -4.43 5.81 -24.97
CA PRO A 176 -5.76 5.59 -24.36
C PRO A 176 -6.02 6.32 -23.06
N PHE A 177 -4.98 6.55 -22.25
CA PHE A 177 -5.04 7.27 -20.97
C PHE A 177 -4.78 8.79 -21.12
N GLY A 178 -4.46 9.27 -22.31
CA GLY A 178 -4.14 10.69 -22.56
C GLY A 178 -5.29 11.65 -22.32
N LYS A 179 -6.52 11.14 -22.17
CA LYS A 179 -7.72 11.93 -21.82
C LYS A 179 -7.94 12.05 -20.32
N LEU A 180 -7.21 11.27 -19.51
CA LEU A 180 -7.30 11.34 -18.07
C LEU A 180 -6.50 12.53 -17.54
N GLN A 181 -6.97 13.11 -16.43
CA GLN A 181 -6.23 14.13 -15.72
C GLN A 181 -4.93 13.53 -15.18
N ALA A 182 -3.80 13.99 -15.72
CA ALA A 182 -2.47 13.52 -15.30
C ALA A 182 -1.87 14.41 -14.21
N THR A 183 -0.94 13.85 -13.45
CA THR A 183 -0.14 14.52 -12.42
C THR A 183 1.36 14.32 -12.71
N PRO A 184 2.27 15.17 -12.24
CA PRO A 184 2.05 16.46 -11.55
C PRO A 184 1.30 17.47 -12.41
N TYR A 185 1.08 18.66 -11.85
CA TYR A 185 0.27 19.72 -12.43
C TYR A 185 0.35 19.81 -13.97
N GLU A 186 -0.81 19.76 -14.64
CA GLU A 186 -0.97 19.74 -16.10
C GLU A 186 -0.22 18.61 -16.84
N GLY A 187 0.13 17.51 -16.16
CA GLY A 187 0.90 16.42 -16.77
C GLY A 187 2.36 16.81 -17.12
N ARG A 188 2.90 17.84 -16.48
CA ARG A 188 4.31 18.22 -16.64
C ARG A 188 5.21 17.14 -16.03
N ALA A 189 6.10 16.56 -16.84
CA ALA A 189 6.95 15.46 -16.40
C ALA A 189 7.82 15.82 -15.17
N ILE A 190 7.91 14.94 -14.19
CA ILE A 190 8.65 15.13 -12.93
C ILE A 190 10.09 15.60 -13.19
N THR A 191 10.76 14.98 -14.17
CA THR A 191 12.17 15.32 -14.50
C THR A 191 12.36 16.69 -15.12
N THR A 192 11.31 17.41 -15.47
CA THR A 192 11.37 18.78 -16.02
C THR A 192 11.06 19.86 -15.00
N TRP A 193 10.75 19.49 -13.77
CA TRP A 193 10.55 20.44 -12.69
C TRP A 193 11.89 20.97 -12.16
N PRO A 194 11.94 22.22 -11.65
CA PRO A 194 13.14 22.74 -10.98
C PRO A 194 13.55 21.90 -9.76
N SER A 195 12.58 21.33 -9.06
CA SER A 195 12.74 20.44 -7.91
C SER A 195 11.91 19.18 -8.13
N ALA A 196 12.56 18.01 -8.08
CA ALA A 196 11.87 16.73 -8.13
C ALA A 196 10.98 16.53 -6.89
N ASP A 197 11.40 17.04 -5.72
CA ASP A 197 10.61 16.96 -4.49
C ASP A 197 9.31 17.76 -4.57
N GLU A 198 9.33 18.94 -5.25
CA GLU A 198 8.10 19.70 -5.50
C GLU A 198 7.14 18.93 -6.40
N ALA A 199 7.64 18.37 -7.50
CA ALA A 199 6.84 17.55 -8.40
C ALA A 199 6.24 16.33 -7.72
N LEU A 200 7.05 15.58 -6.95
CA LEU A 200 6.61 14.40 -6.22
C LEU A 200 5.63 14.74 -5.08
N THR A 201 5.80 15.89 -4.45
CA THR A 201 4.83 16.42 -3.47
C THR A 201 3.49 16.72 -4.13
N ASP A 202 3.50 17.26 -5.35
CA ASP A 202 2.28 17.54 -6.12
C ASP A 202 1.56 16.22 -6.49
N VAL A 203 2.31 15.20 -6.91
CA VAL A 203 1.76 13.84 -7.11
C VAL A 203 1.14 13.30 -5.83
N ALA A 204 1.81 13.42 -4.69
CA ALA A 204 1.29 12.94 -3.41
C ALA A 204 -0.01 13.65 -3.00
N LYS A 205 -0.17 14.95 -3.31
CA LYS A 205 -1.43 15.68 -3.11
C LYS A 205 -2.54 15.11 -3.99
N ALA A 206 -2.28 14.87 -5.28
CA ALA A 206 -3.25 14.28 -6.19
C ALA A 206 -3.69 12.88 -5.75
N VAL A 207 -2.74 12.04 -5.29
CA VAL A 207 -3.03 10.72 -4.71
C VAL A 207 -3.90 10.84 -3.46
N ARG A 208 -3.62 11.81 -2.57
CA ARG A 208 -4.43 12.06 -1.38
C ARG A 208 -5.87 12.43 -1.75
N GLU A 209 -6.04 13.35 -2.67
CA GLU A 209 -7.37 13.79 -3.14
C GLU A 209 -8.15 12.63 -3.76
N ALA A 210 -7.52 11.86 -4.65
CA ALA A 210 -8.14 10.68 -5.24
C ALA A 210 -8.57 9.65 -4.17
N ALA A 211 -7.73 9.40 -3.18
CA ALA A 211 -8.03 8.47 -2.09
C ALA A 211 -9.18 8.99 -1.19
N GLN A 212 -9.24 10.29 -0.93
CA GLN A 212 -10.35 10.89 -0.17
C GLN A 212 -11.67 10.75 -0.91
N VAL A 213 -11.71 11.04 -2.21
CA VAL A 213 -12.92 10.86 -3.04
C VAL A 213 -13.39 9.40 -3.03
N LEU A 214 -12.47 8.44 -3.16
CA LEU A 214 -12.79 7.01 -3.10
C LEU A 214 -13.28 6.58 -1.71
N ARG A 215 -12.77 7.16 -0.64
CA ARG A 215 -13.19 6.89 0.74
C ARG A 215 -14.59 7.43 1.02
N ASP A 216 -14.92 8.61 0.49
CA ASP A 216 -16.20 9.27 0.70
C ASP A 216 -17.32 8.66 -0.17
N GLY A 217 -17.02 7.65 -1.00
CA GLY A 217 -17.97 6.95 -1.85
C GLY A 217 -18.41 7.74 -3.08
N HIS A 218 -17.69 8.78 -3.46
CA HIS A 218 -17.90 9.58 -4.66
C HIS A 218 -16.87 9.16 -5.72
N ALA A 219 -17.01 7.96 -6.26
CA ALA A 219 -16.25 7.50 -7.43
C ALA A 219 -17.10 7.63 -8.69
#